data_20babfa519024e335d32b0804160602e
#
_entry.id   20babfa519024e335d32b0804160602e
#
_cell.length_a   1.000
_cell.length_b   1.000
_cell.length_c   1.000
_cell.angle_alpha   90.00
_cell.angle_beta   90.00
_cell.angle_gamma   90.00
#
_symmetry.space_group_name_H-M   'P 1'
#
loop_
_entity.id
_entity.type
_entity.pdbx_description
1 polymer ?
#
loop_
_entity_poly.entity_id
_entity_poly.type
_entity_poly.pdbx_seq_one_letter_code
_entity_poly.pdbx_strand_id
1 'polypeptide(L)'
;MMTHLTPSHLCSFLPSRLAKCMALLAVFVCCGLCSCENKHDQNGDLGGMWQLLEWRNAQNQVVKDKYSRIFYSIQLKLIRLRNHNLDRGDYYQCYFRHTPDSLVIYRPTLYSAKDSLVSMSDIARFGVPSDGAFRIQVLNSSRMVLTSSDTLTLVFRKY
;
A
#
# COMPACT_ATOMS: atom_id res chain seq x y z
N MET A 1 -40.30 -68.02 28.60
CA MET A 1 -40.95 -66.82 29.10
C MET A 1 -39.89 -65.73 29.10
N MET A 2 -39.73 -65.03 27.97
CA MET A 2 -38.68 -64.03 27.75
C MET A 2 -39.36 -62.68 27.50
N THR A 3 -39.18 -61.76 28.39
CA THR A 3 -39.71 -60.38 28.33
C THR A 3 -38.67 -59.50 27.59
N HIS A 4 -39.09 -58.97 26.44
CA HIS A 4 -38.35 -57.96 25.70
C HIS A 4 -38.43 -56.61 26.40
N LEU A 5 -37.28 -56.07 26.76
CA LEU A 5 -37.12 -54.67 27.18
C LEU A 5 -36.79 -53.82 25.93
N THR A 6 -37.66 -52.93 25.59
CA THR A 6 -37.40 -51.88 24.57
C THR A 6 -36.63 -50.72 25.18
N PRO A 7 -35.60 -50.17 24.51
CA PRO A 7 -34.95 -48.96 24.98
C PRO A 7 -35.79 -47.74 24.58
N SER A 8 -36.15 -46.96 25.60
CA SER A 8 -36.87 -45.70 25.50
C SER A 8 -35.97 -44.62 24.88
N HIS A 9 -36.55 -44.00 23.84
CA HIS A 9 -36.02 -42.80 23.19
C HIS A 9 -35.88 -41.63 24.20
N LEU A 10 -34.65 -41.25 24.53
CA LEU A 10 -34.36 -39.96 25.12
C LEU A 10 -34.34 -38.92 24.01
N CYS A 11 -35.49 -38.37 23.67
CA CYS A 11 -35.60 -37.19 22.85
C CYS A 11 -35.37 -35.98 23.76
N SER A 12 -34.17 -35.45 23.78
CA SER A 12 -33.82 -34.23 24.51
C SER A 12 -34.51 -33.03 23.85
N PHE A 13 -35.60 -32.56 24.47
CA PHE A 13 -36.22 -31.29 24.15
C PHE A 13 -35.26 -30.13 24.51
N LEU A 14 -34.46 -29.68 23.57
CA LEU A 14 -33.84 -28.36 23.67
C LEU A 14 -34.96 -27.31 23.48
N PRO A 15 -35.15 -26.36 24.41
CA PRO A 15 -36.21 -25.35 24.25
C PRO A 15 -35.94 -24.55 22.99
N SER A 16 -36.97 -24.41 22.15
CA SER A 16 -36.92 -23.80 20.81
C SER A 16 -36.28 -22.37 20.78
N ARG A 17 -36.28 -21.70 21.92
CA ARG A 17 -35.67 -20.40 22.10
C ARG A 17 -34.13 -20.48 22.16
N LEU A 18 -33.57 -21.53 22.78
CA LEU A 18 -32.11 -21.71 22.84
C LEU A 18 -31.52 -22.04 21.46
N ALA A 19 -32.23 -22.89 20.69
CA ALA A 19 -31.82 -23.23 19.34
C ALA A 19 -31.85 -22.01 18.40
N LYS A 20 -32.84 -21.13 18.56
CA LYS A 20 -32.90 -19.85 17.81
C LYS A 20 -31.76 -18.88 18.20
N CYS A 21 -31.45 -18.78 19.48
CA CYS A 21 -30.31 -17.95 19.94
C CYS A 21 -28.95 -18.48 19.42
N MET A 22 -28.77 -19.81 19.45
CA MET A 22 -27.57 -20.44 18.90
C MET A 22 -27.42 -20.22 17.37
N ALA A 23 -28.52 -20.33 16.63
CA ALA A 23 -28.55 -20.06 15.20
C ALA A 23 -28.24 -18.59 14.88
N LEU A 24 -28.79 -17.64 15.65
CA LEU A 24 -28.50 -16.22 15.51
C LEU A 24 -27.03 -15.89 15.86
N LEU A 25 -26.48 -16.53 16.90
CA LEU A 25 -25.07 -16.34 17.27
C LEU A 25 -24.14 -16.90 16.19
N ALA A 26 -24.46 -18.05 15.59
CA ALA A 26 -23.70 -18.63 14.48
C ALA A 26 -23.70 -17.74 13.23
N VAL A 27 -24.86 -17.14 12.89
CA VAL A 27 -24.96 -16.18 11.78
C VAL A 27 -24.15 -14.92 12.07
N PHE A 28 -24.15 -14.42 13.30
CA PHE A 28 -23.36 -13.23 13.69
C PHE A 28 -21.85 -13.49 13.63
N VAL A 29 -21.40 -14.70 14.03
CA VAL A 29 -20.01 -15.12 13.93
C VAL A 29 -19.60 -15.30 12.47
N CYS A 30 -20.44 -15.90 11.63
CA CYS A 30 -20.17 -16.03 10.19
C CYS A 30 -20.11 -14.66 9.48
N CYS A 31 -20.97 -13.71 9.82
CA CYS A 31 -20.93 -12.35 9.26
C CYS A 31 -19.72 -11.54 9.77
N GLY A 32 -19.26 -11.79 11.01
CA GLY A 32 -18.06 -11.14 11.58
C GLY A 32 -16.76 -11.64 10.97
N LEU A 33 -16.74 -12.84 10.41
CA LEU A 33 -15.56 -13.41 9.70
C LEU A 33 -15.51 -13.02 8.22
N CYS A 34 -16.56 -12.42 7.66
CA CYS A 34 -16.46 -11.63 6.43
C CYS A 34 -15.78 -10.30 6.74
N SER A 35 -14.59 -10.36 7.36
CA SER A 35 -13.66 -9.25 7.36
C SER A 35 -13.53 -8.80 5.92
N CYS A 36 -13.85 -7.52 5.66
CA CYS A 36 -13.52 -6.89 4.40
C CYS A 36 -12.09 -7.28 4.06
N GLU A 37 -11.90 -8.18 3.11
CA GLU A 37 -10.64 -8.26 2.40
C GLU A 37 -10.41 -6.84 1.92
N ASN A 38 -9.48 -6.14 2.59
CA ASN A 38 -8.91 -4.94 2.02
C ASN A 38 -8.55 -5.35 0.61
N LYS A 39 -9.31 -4.83 -0.39
CA LYS A 39 -8.98 -5.04 -1.79
C LYS A 39 -7.50 -4.82 -1.86
N HIS A 40 -6.74 -5.88 -2.06
CA HIS A 40 -5.28 -5.84 -2.19
C HIS A 40 -4.99 -4.64 -3.07
N ASP A 41 -4.21 -3.69 -2.55
CA ASP A 41 -3.87 -2.49 -3.31
C ASP A 41 -3.45 -2.98 -4.69
N GLN A 42 -4.13 -2.50 -5.74
CA GLN A 42 -3.93 -2.95 -7.12
C GLN A 42 -2.46 -2.89 -7.56
N ASN A 43 -1.62 -2.27 -6.74
CA ASN A 43 -0.20 -2.07 -6.93
C ASN A 43 0.69 -3.14 -6.27
N GLY A 44 0.11 -4.12 -5.57
CA GLY A 44 0.86 -5.17 -4.88
C GLY A 44 1.90 -4.59 -3.91
N ASP A 45 3.14 -5.05 -3.98
CA ASP A 45 4.23 -4.59 -3.12
C ASP A 45 4.55 -3.09 -3.30
N LEU A 46 4.26 -2.51 -4.48
CA LEU A 46 4.51 -1.10 -4.75
C LEU A 46 3.59 -0.18 -3.94
N GLY A 47 2.36 -0.61 -3.62
CA GLY A 47 1.40 0.18 -2.85
C GLY A 47 1.87 0.49 -1.44
N GLY A 48 1.43 1.64 -0.88
CA GLY A 48 1.74 2.06 0.48
C GLY A 48 2.66 3.27 0.56
N MET A 49 3.24 3.50 1.75
CA MET A 49 4.10 4.64 2.01
C MET A 49 5.58 4.21 2.08
N TRP A 50 6.42 4.90 1.32
CA TRP A 50 7.83 4.62 1.16
C TRP A 50 8.65 5.81 1.63
N GLN A 51 9.55 5.58 2.58
CA GLN A 51 10.52 6.58 3.02
C GLN A 51 11.82 6.42 2.26
N LEU A 52 12.32 7.50 1.66
CA LEU A 52 13.66 7.56 1.08
C LEU A 52 14.71 7.36 2.18
N LEU A 53 15.56 6.34 2.02
CA LEU A 53 16.71 6.11 2.88
C LEU A 53 17.97 6.73 2.30
N GLU A 54 18.16 6.54 1.00
CA GLU A 54 19.35 7.03 0.28
C GLU A 54 18.99 7.43 -1.14
N TRP A 55 19.54 8.54 -1.57
CA TRP A 55 19.62 8.97 -2.94
C TRP A 55 21.09 9.03 -3.33
N ARG A 56 21.49 8.23 -4.28
CA ARG A 56 22.86 8.15 -4.77
C ARG A 56 22.97 8.73 -6.17
N ASN A 57 24.07 9.44 -6.44
CA ASN A 57 24.43 9.94 -7.76
C ASN A 57 25.13 8.87 -8.63
N ALA A 58 25.54 9.27 -9.83
CA ALA A 58 26.26 8.41 -10.78
C ALA A 58 27.56 7.81 -10.21
N GLN A 59 28.22 8.52 -9.30
CA GLN A 59 29.45 8.10 -8.62
C GLN A 59 29.17 7.24 -7.38
N ASN A 60 27.92 6.80 -7.20
CA ASN A 60 27.46 6.03 -6.05
C ASN A 60 27.60 6.76 -4.69
N GLN A 61 27.73 8.08 -4.71
CA GLN A 61 27.79 8.90 -3.50
C GLN A 61 26.38 9.23 -3.02
N VAL A 62 26.17 9.17 -1.70
CA VAL A 62 24.89 9.53 -1.09
C VAL A 62 24.77 11.07 -1.09
N VAL A 63 23.82 11.59 -1.87
CA VAL A 63 23.51 13.03 -1.95
C VAL A 63 22.36 13.44 -1.05
N LYS A 64 21.47 12.49 -0.71
CA LYS A 64 20.43 12.64 0.32
C LYS A 64 20.27 11.34 1.07
N ASP A 65 19.91 11.45 2.34
CA ASP A 65 19.69 10.32 3.24
C ASP A 65 18.29 10.36 3.88
N LYS A 66 18.04 9.48 4.84
CA LYS A 66 16.77 9.36 5.58
C LYS A 66 16.36 10.65 6.31
N TYR A 67 17.30 11.52 6.66
CA TYR A 67 17.03 12.80 7.34
C TYR A 67 16.44 13.84 6.39
N SER A 68 16.52 13.62 5.08
CA SER A 68 15.80 14.42 4.08
C SER A 68 14.27 14.29 4.20
N ARG A 69 13.77 13.25 4.91
CA ARG A 69 12.36 12.98 5.18
C ARG A 69 11.47 13.06 3.93
N ILE A 70 11.97 12.51 2.83
CA ILE A 70 11.24 12.40 1.57
C ILE A 70 10.42 11.12 1.59
N PHE A 71 9.14 11.22 1.24
CA PHE A 71 8.20 10.12 1.20
C PHE A 71 7.48 10.05 -0.15
N TYR A 72 7.28 8.82 -0.63
CA TYR A 72 6.42 8.48 -1.75
C TYR A 72 5.23 7.68 -1.20
N SER A 73 4.03 8.21 -1.32
CA SER A 73 2.80 7.48 -0.95
C SER A 73 2.08 7.05 -2.21
N ILE A 74 1.99 5.73 -2.42
CA ILE A 74 1.47 5.13 -3.64
C ILE A 74 0.15 4.45 -3.34
N GLN A 75 -0.91 4.93 -3.98
CA GLN A 75 -2.25 4.38 -3.79
C GLN A 75 -3.06 4.50 -5.09
N LEU A 76 -3.74 3.44 -5.47
CA LEU A 76 -4.50 3.36 -6.71
C LEU A 76 -3.62 3.70 -7.94
N LYS A 77 -3.89 4.80 -8.63
CA LYS A 77 -3.13 5.28 -9.80
C LYS A 77 -2.32 6.54 -9.51
N LEU A 78 -2.16 6.88 -8.23
CA LEU A 78 -1.56 8.13 -7.79
C LEU A 78 -0.34 7.85 -6.91
N ILE A 79 0.68 8.65 -7.10
CA ILE A 79 1.86 8.75 -6.25
C ILE A 79 1.93 10.17 -5.70
N ARG A 80 2.01 10.28 -4.38
CA ARG A 80 2.17 11.56 -3.69
C ARG A 80 3.60 11.68 -3.21
N LEU A 81 4.26 12.78 -3.61
CA LEU A 81 5.61 13.13 -3.22
C LEU A 81 5.56 14.18 -2.11
N ARG A 82 6.22 13.91 -1.00
CA ARG A 82 6.24 14.82 0.15
C ARG A 82 7.63 14.91 0.77
N ASN A 83 8.01 16.12 1.17
CA ASN A 83 9.16 16.36 2.04
C ASN A 83 8.64 16.89 3.39
N HIS A 84 8.86 16.13 4.46
CA HIS A 84 8.39 16.47 5.80
C HIS A 84 9.29 17.47 6.55
N ASN A 85 10.41 17.88 5.97
CA ASN A 85 11.24 18.94 6.52
C ASN A 85 10.76 20.34 6.14
N LEU A 86 9.76 20.42 5.25
CA LEU A 86 9.17 21.70 4.83
C LEU A 86 7.86 21.92 5.58
N ASP A 87 7.75 23.03 6.31
CA ASP A 87 6.65 23.34 7.25
C ASP A 87 5.28 23.51 6.59
N ARG A 88 5.23 23.81 5.32
CA ARG A 88 3.98 23.83 4.54
C ARG A 88 4.24 23.08 3.26
N GLY A 89 4.02 21.77 3.43
CA GLY A 89 4.38 20.80 2.46
C GLY A 89 3.92 21.13 1.06
N ASP A 90 4.87 21.38 0.20
CA ASP A 90 4.69 21.15 -1.20
C ASP A 90 4.40 19.66 -1.37
N TYR A 91 3.14 19.36 -1.52
CA TYR A 91 2.72 18.04 -1.95
C TYR A 91 2.57 18.07 -3.45
N TYR A 92 3.23 17.14 -4.08
CA TYR A 92 2.99 16.87 -5.47
C TYR A 92 2.24 15.56 -5.59
N GLN A 93 1.22 15.55 -6.39
CA GLN A 93 0.48 14.37 -6.76
C GLN A 93 0.72 14.10 -8.23
N CYS A 94 1.14 12.89 -8.54
CA CYS A 94 1.47 12.47 -9.90
C CYS A 94 0.68 11.22 -10.24
N TYR A 95 0.43 11.03 -11.52
CA TYR A 95 0.04 9.71 -12.02
C TYR A 95 1.28 8.85 -12.22
N PHE A 96 1.10 7.55 -12.21
CA PHE A 96 2.17 6.61 -12.54
C PHE A 96 1.65 5.42 -13.33
N ARG A 97 2.57 4.75 -14.00
CA ARG A 97 2.41 3.41 -14.57
C ARG A 97 3.55 2.56 -14.09
N HIS A 98 3.30 1.28 -13.84
CA HIS A 98 4.35 0.36 -13.46
C HIS A 98 4.18 -0.98 -14.17
N THR A 99 5.30 -1.64 -14.40
CA THR A 99 5.45 -3.05 -14.75
C THR A 99 6.31 -3.72 -13.67
N PRO A 100 6.55 -5.04 -13.72
CA PRO A 100 7.43 -5.69 -12.74
C PRO A 100 8.84 -5.08 -12.65
N ASP A 101 9.35 -4.46 -13.72
CA ASP A 101 10.71 -3.95 -13.86
C ASP A 101 10.80 -2.43 -14.04
N SER A 102 9.68 -1.71 -14.14
CA SER A 102 9.68 -0.27 -14.41
C SER A 102 8.59 0.50 -13.66
N LEU A 103 8.90 1.75 -13.33
CA LEU A 103 7.97 2.73 -12.77
C LEU A 103 8.12 4.03 -13.56
N VAL A 104 7.03 4.55 -14.12
CA VAL A 104 7.02 5.84 -14.81
C VAL A 104 6.07 6.80 -14.12
N ILE A 105 6.60 7.91 -13.65
CA ILE A 105 5.86 8.99 -12.97
C ILE A 105 5.61 10.11 -13.97
N TYR A 106 4.38 10.59 -14.07
CA TYR A 106 3.99 11.60 -15.05
C TYR A 106 2.85 12.50 -14.57
N ARG A 107 2.62 13.62 -15.25
CA ARG A 107 1.59 14.63 -14.95
C ARG A 107 1.61 15.06 -13.49
N PRO A 108 2.70 15.65 -13.00
CA PRO A 108 2.75 16.18 -11.66
C PRO A 108 1.78 17.38 -11.51
N THR A 109 1.08 17.42 -10.39
CA THR A 109 0.20 18.50 -9.99
C THR A 109 0.56 18.96 -8.58
N LEU A 110 0.37 20.25 -8.31
CA LEU A 110 0.52 20.77 -6.97
C LEU A 110 -0.80 20.60 -6.21
N TYR A 111 -0.80 19.78 -5.17
CA TYR A 111 -2.02 19.42 -4.44
C TYR A 111 -2.74 20.63 -3.79
N SER A 112 -2.01 21.67 -3.37
CA SER A 112 -2.56 22.86 -2.71
C SER A 112 -3.20 23.89 -3.66
N ALA A 113 -2.94 23.80 -4.96
CA ALA A 113 -3.36 24.77 -5.96
C ALA A 113 -4.38 24.21 -6.96
N LYS A 114 -5.46 23.59 -6.46
CA LYS A 114 -6.55 23.02 -7.27
C LYS A 114 -6.02 22.09 -8.38
N ASP A 115 -5.05 21.23 -8.05
CA ASP A 115 -4.44 20.28 -8.97
C ASP A 115 -3.81 20.92 -10.23
N SER A 116 -3.25 22.13 -10.07
CA SER A 116 -2.54 22.80 -11.15
C SER A 116 -1.37 21.97 -11.63
N LEU A 117 -1.30 21.71 -12.93
CA LEU A 117 -0.17 21.03 -13.55
C LEU A 117 1.12 21.80 -13.30
N VAL A 118 2.17 21.09 -12.96
CA VAL A 118 3.52 21.63 -12.79
C VAL A 118 4.49 20.86 -13.71
N SER A 119 5.72 21.33 -13.81
CA SER A 119 6.73 20.69 -14.65
C SER A 119 7.39 19.50 -13.95
N MET A 120 8.04 18.62 -14.71
CA MET A 120 8.83 17.52 -14.13
C MET A 120 10.03 18.08 -13.33
N SER A 121 10.56 19.25 -13.69
CA SER A 121 11.64 19.90 -12.94
C SER A 121 11.24 20.30 -11.51
N ASP A 122 9.95 20.61 -11.27
CA ASP A 122 9.46 20.95 -9.93
C ASP A 122 9.53 19.77 -8.97
N ILE A 123 9.42 18.54 -9.49
CA ILE A 123 9.49 17.32 -8.70
C ILE A 123 10.88 16.66 -8.71
N ALA A 124 11.85 17.20 -9.45
CA ALA A 124 13.22 16.69 -9.48
C ALA A 124 13.89 16.67 -8.09
N ARG A 125 13.52 17.60 -7.20
CA ARG A 125 13.99 17.64 -5.80
C ARG A 125 13.60 16.43 -4.95
N PHE A 126 12.64 15.62 -5.41
CA PHE A 126 12.27 14.33 -4.81
C PHE A 126 13.05 13.17 -5.40
N GLY A 127 13.90 13.39 -6.40
CA GLY A 127 14.66 12.36 -7.09
C GLY A 127 13.97 11.82 -8.34
N VAL A 128 12.90 12.47 -8.81
CA VAL A 128 12.23 12.07 -10.05
C VAL A 128 13.02 12.63 -11.24
N PRO A 129 13.48 11.78 -12.18
CA PRO A 129 14.19 12.23 -13.36
C PRO A 129 13.27 13.00 -14.32
N SER A 130 13.85 13.73 -15.29
CA SER A 130 13.10 14.58 -16.21
C SER A 130 12.10 13.82 -17.09
N ASP A 131 12.41 12.57 -17.44
CA ASP A 131 11.53 11.65 -18.17
C ASP A 131 10.55 10.88 -17.26
N GLY A 132 10.71 11.00 -15.94
CA GLY A 132 9.92 10.32 -14.92
C GLY A 132 10.15 8.81 -14.86
N ALA A 133 11.11 8.27 -15.61
CA ALA A 133 11.27 6.83 -15.79
C ALA A 133 12.32 6.23 -14.85
N PHE A 134 11.92 5.14 -14.22
CA PHE A 134 12.78 4.33 -13.36
C PHE A 134 12.75 2.87 -13.77
N ARG A 135 13.88 2.21 -13.64
CA ARG A 135 13.97 0.76 -13.55
C ARG A 135 13.82 0.34 -12.10
N ILE A 136 13.00 -0.67 -11.84
CA ILE A 136 12.84 -1.29 -10.53
C ILE A 136 13.94 -2.37 -10.40
N GLN A 137 14.89 -2.15 -9.49
CA GLN A 137 15.95 -3.13 -9.21
C GLN A 137 15.53 -4.11 -8.12
N VAL A 138 14.79 -3.60 -7.12
CA VAL A 138 14.24 -4.38 -6.01
C VAL A 138 12.87 -3.83 -5.68
N LEU A 139 11.90 -4.70 -5.52
CA LEU A 139 10.59 -4.37 -4.99
C LEU A 139 10.06 -5.56 -4.19
N ASN A 140 9.83 -5.36 -2.90
CA ASN A 140 9.19 -6.31 -2.01
C ASN A 140 8.43 -5.57 -0.91
N SER A 141 7.83 -6.30 0.02
CA SER A 141 7.01 -5.74 1.10
C SER A 141 7.72 -4.75 2.04
N SER A 142 9.06 -4.64 2.00
CA SER A 142 9.84 -3.79 2.92
C SER A 142 10.82 -2.85 2.24
N ARG A 143 11.26 -3.16 1.01
CA ARG A 143 12.33 -2.44 0.31
C ARG A 143 11.98 -2.20 -1.15
N MET A 144 12.29 -0.99 -1.62
CA MET A 144 12.23 -0.61 -3.03
C MET A 144 13.54 0.07 -3.44
N VAL A 145 14.10 -0.33 -4.58
CA VAL A 145 15.28 0.29 -5.17
C VAL A 145 14.94 0.65 -6.62
N LEU A 146 15.04 1.95 -6.92
CA LEU A 146 14.77 2.53 -8.24
C LEU A 146 16.06 3.11 -8.81
N THR A 147 16.29 2.89 -10.11
CA THR A 147 17.40 3.52 -10.85
C THR A 147 16.85 4.24 -12.07
N SER A 148 17.39 5.42 -12.36
CA SER A 148 17.08 6.17 -13.60
C SER A 148 18.15 5.98 -14.65
N SER A 149 17.87 6.41 -15.89
CA SER A 149 18.83 6.47 -16.99
C SER A 149 20.03 7.38 -16.66
N ASP A 150 19.80 8.42 -15.86
CA ASP A 150 20.81 9.38 -15.40
C ASP A 150 21.69 8.82 -14.27
N THR A 151 21.68 7.49 -14.09
CA THR A 151 22.48 6.76 -13.07
C THR A 151 22.20 7.16 -11.62
N LEU A 152 21.08 7.79 -11.38
CA LEU A 152 20.61 8.05 -10.03
C LEU A 152 19.98 6.78 -9.43
N THR A 153 20.28 6.51 -8.16
CA THR A 153 19.71 5.39 -7.42
C THR A 153 18.97 5.89 -6.19
N LEU A 154 17.71 5.49 -6.05
CA LEU A 154 16.87 5.77 -4.89
C LEU A 154 16.62 4.48 -4.12
N VAL A 155 16.92 4.47 -2.85
CA VAL A 155 16.67 3.34 -1.95
C VAL A 155 15.60 3.75 -0.94
N PHE A 156 14.53 2.97 -0.88
CA PHE A 156 13.41 3.20 0.02
C PHE A 156 13.19 2.02 0.96
N ARG A 157 12.63 2.32 2.12
CA ARG A 157 11.96 1.33 2.98
C ARG A 157 10.46 1.59 3.03
N LYS A 158 9.69 0.57 3.22
CA LYS A 158 8.25 0.71 3.52
C LYS A 158 8.09 1.29 4.91
N TYR A 159 7.15 2.22 5.05
CA TYR A 159 6.93 2.95 6.31
C TYR A 159 5.65 2.44 6.97
#